data_da188bd1c7ac473f223cf1985196678b
#
_entry.id   da188bd1c7ac473f223cf1985196678b
#
_cell.length_a   1.000
_cell.length_b   1.000
_cell.length_c   1.000
_cell.angle_alpha   90.00
_cell.angle_beta   90.00
_cell.angle_gamma   90.00
#
_symmetry.space_group_name_H-M   'P 1'
#
loop_
_entity.id
_entity.type
_entity.pdbx_description
1 polymer ?
#
loop_
_entity_poly.entity_id
_entity_poly.type
_entity_poly.pdbx_seq_one_letter_code
_entity_poly.pdbx_strand_id
1 'polypeptide(L)'
;MEIIDNYILNGNSFYIRELSHDKDDKLFDEIVEHEDKVFGEGSVGKWNIKPFAKYGKVFAVLKKGKNNYTGENCGENRDDRKLDGLEGDNVKEEFISEELVSVIEVLRGFDMKTAYLYGVSTVTEYERQGHAGKLLAYVMNYLMKHDILKVELTVGIDNEAAKNLYKKAGFVIAEKLENEYGENIDRYLMRYSAY
;
A
#
# COMPACT_ATOMS: atom_id res chain seq x y z
N MET A 1 15.01 -3.11 5.07
CA MET A 1 13.82 -2.48 4.43
C MET A 1 14.17 -2.24 2.98
N GLU A 2 13.51 -2.92 2.05
CA GLU A 2 13.82 -2.80 0.62
C GLU A 2 12.93 -1.70 0.03
N ILE A 3 13.53 -0.54 -0.27
CA ILE A 3 12.87 0.55 -1.00
C ILE A 3 12.98 0.21 -2.47
N ILE A 4 11.85 0.02 -3.14
CA ILE A 4 11.81 -0.64 -4.43
C ILE A 4 11.63 0.35 -5.59
N ASP A 5 11.02 1.50 -5.35
CA ASP A 5 10.89 2.59 -6.34
C ASP A 5 10.76 3.94 -5.64
N ASN A 6 11.51 4.93 -6.10
CA ASN A 6 11.48 6.29 -5.55
C ASN A 6 11.09 7.26 -6.65
N TYR A 7 10.26 8.24 -6.34
CA TYR A 7 9.93 9.32 -7.27
C TYR A 7 9.64 10.64 -6.53
N ILE A 8 9.79 11.73 -7.27
CA ILE A 8 9.49 13.08 -6.77
C ILE A 8 8.24 13.59 -7.51
N LEU A 9 7.30 14.15 -6.75
CA LEU A 9 6.13 14.81 -7.28
C LEU A 9 5.83 16.07 -6.46
N ASN A 10 5.68 17.22 -7.14
CA ASN A 10 5.42 18.51 -6.50
C ASN A 10 6.39 18.85 -5.35
N GLY A 11 7.68 18.50 -5.52
CA GLY A 11 8.72 18.74 -4.52
C GLY A 11 8.71 17.79 -3.30
N ASN A 12 7.79 16.84 -3.24
CA ASN A 12 7.75 15.81 -2.22
C ASN A 12 8.38 14.51 -2.73
N SER A 13 9.05 13.78 -1.84
CA SER A 13 9.66 12.48 -2.15
C SER A 13 8.72 11.36 -1.71
N PHE A 14 8.44 10.45 -2.63
CA PHE A 14 7.60 9.28 -2.43
C PHE A 14 8.39 8.02 -2.77
N TYR A 15 7.99 6.90 -2.20
CA TYR A 15 8.55 5.61 -2.53
C TYR A 15 7.52 4.49 -2.37
N ILE A 16 7.75 3.40 -3.07
CA ILE A 16 6.91 2.20 -3.01
C ILE A 16 7.69 1.13 -2.25
N ARG A 17 7.03 0.45 -1.34
CA ARG A 17 7.55 -0.76 -0.71
C ARG A 17 6.47 -1.77 -0.37
N GLU A 18 6.88 -3.01 -0.22
CA GLU A 18 6.09 -4.04 0.43
C GLU A 18 6.08 -3.82 1.95
N LEU A 19 4.93 -4.00 2.58
CA LEU A 19 4.77 -3.91 4.02
C LEU A 19 4.99 -5.26 4.68
N SER A 20 5.70 -5.25 5.80
CA SER A 20 6.04 -6.45 6.57
C SER A 20 5.09 -6.64 7.75
N HIS A 21 4.49 -7.83 7.87
CA HIS A 21 3.51 -8.15 8.90
C HIS A 21 4.04 -8.02 10.34
N ASP A 22 5.34 -7.98 10.54
CA ASP A 22 6.03 -7.91 11.84
C ASP A 22 6.70 -6.56 12.15
N LYS A 23 6.69 -5.60 11.21
CA LYS A 23 7.41 -4.32 11.35
C LYS A 23 6.55 -3.08 11.13
N ASP A 24 5.42 -3.22 10.44
CA ASP A 24 4.65 -2.09 9.93
C ASP A 24 3.31 -1.89 10.64
N ASP A 25 3.23 -2.22 11.95
CA ASP A 25 2.00 -2.17 12.73
C ASP A 25 1.29 -0.82 12.65
N LYS A 26 2.05 0.28 12.75
CA LYS A 26 1.50 1.63 12.65
C LYS A 26 0.87 1.91 11.28
N LEU A 27 1.54 1.49 10.20
CA LEU A 27 1.00 1.65 8.84
C LEU A 27 -0.22 0.77 8.61
N PHE A 28 -0.27 -0.42 9.20
CA PHE A 28 -1.47 -1.25 9.15
C PHE A 28 -2.66 -0.63 9.87
N ASP A 29 -2.46 0.01 11.02
CA ASP A 29 -3.53 0.75 11.68
C ASP A 29 -4.02 1.93 10.82
N GLU A 30 -3.10 2.67 10.17
CA GLU A 30 -3.43 3.76 9.22
C GLU A 30 -4.21 3.24 7.99
N ILE A 31 -3.81 2.08 7.43
CA ILE A 31 -4.50 1.46 6.29
C ILE A 31 -5.93 1.07 6.69
N VAL A 32 -6.10 0.38 7.81
CA VAL A 32 -7.43 -0.04 8.28
C VAL A 32 -8.32 1.17 8.50
N GLU A 33 -7.83 2.22 9.18
CA GLU A 33 -8.62 3.44 9.39
C GLU A 33 -9.00 4.14 8.08
N HIS A 34 -8.09 4.15 7.11
CA HIS A 34 -8.34 4.72 5.79
C HIS A 34 -9.38 3.90 5.02
N GLU A 35 -9.20 2.58 4.95
CA GLU A 35 -10.06 1.70 4.18
C GLU A 35 -11.47 1.56 4.76
N ASP A 36 -11.63 1.58 6.08
CA ASP A 36 -12.94 1.63 6.72
C ASP A 36 -13.75 2.86 6.27
N LYS A 37 -13.09 3.99 6.02
CA LYS A 37 -13.73 5.20 5.47
C LYS A 37 -14.08 5.07 3.99
N VAL A 38 -13.26 4.36 3.20
CA VAL A 38 -13.42 4.25 1.75
C VAL A 38 -14.36 3.11 1.37
N PHE A 39 -14.24 1.96 2.00
CA PHE A 39 -14.91 0.71 1.62
C PHE A 39 -15.97 0.25 2.63
N GLY A 40 -15.97 0.81 3.84
CA GLY A 40 -16.88 0.38 4.90
C GLY A 40 -16.70 -1.11 5.21
N GLU A 41 -17.81 -1.88 5.16
CA GLU A 41 -17.78 -3.34 5.40
C GLU A 41 -16.91 -4.13 4.41
N GLY A 42 -16.57 -3.53 3.26
CA GLY A 42 -15.67 -4.13 2.26
C GLY A 42 -14.18 -3.91 2.53
N SER A 43 -13.80 -3.23 3.63
CA SER A 43 -12.41 -3.02 4.00
C SER A 43 -11.72 -4.33 4.39
N VAL A 44 -10.37 -4.34 4.31
CA VAL A 44 -9.59 -5.49 4.77
C VAL A 44 -9.79 -5.75 6.27
N GLY A 45 -10.00 -4.70 7.05
CA GLY A 45 -10.27 -4.73 8.48
C GLY A 45 -9.09 -5.17 9.34
N LYS A 46 -9.16 -4.80 10.61
CA LYS A 46 -8.07 -4.98 11.58
C LYS A 46 -7.60 -6.43 11.77
N TRP A 47 -8.52 -7.39 11.68
CA TRP A 47 -8.20 -8.81 11.89
C TRP A 47 -7.56 -9.47 10.69
N ASN A 48 -7.71 -8.89 9.49
CA ASN A 48 -7.27 -9.51 8.25
C ASN A 48 -5.99 -8.91 7.68
N ILE A 49 -5.68 -7.63 7.96
CA ILE A 49 -4.54 -6.94 7.33
C ILE A 49 -3.20 -7.65 7.55
N LYS A 50 -2.92 -8.14 8.76
CA LYS A 50 -1.69 -8.90 9.04
C LYS A 50 -1.63 -10.26 8.34
N PRO A 51 -2.70 -11.09 8.34
CA PRO A 51 -2.79 -12.26 7.46
C PRO A 51 -2.57 -11.94 5.98
N PHE A 52 -3.13 -10.84 5.46
CA PHE A 52 -2.87 -10.40 4.10
C PHE A 52 -1.39 -10.09 3.85
N ALA A 53 -0.74 -9.36 4.74
CA ALA A 53 0.68 -9.05 4.62
C ALA A 53 1.58 -10.29 4.74
N LYS A 54 1.16 -11.31 5.54
CA LYS A 54 1.95 -12.52 5.78
C LYS A 54 1.80 -13.57 4.68
N TYR A 55 0.58 -13.80 4.21
CA TYR A 55 0.25 -14.89 3.29
C TYR A 55 -0.08 -14.43 1.87
N GLY A 56 -0.42 -13.17 1.72
CA GLY A 56 -0.51 -12.41 0.49
C GLY A 56 0.64 -11.40 0.38
N LYS A 57 0.30 -10.20 -0.09
CA LYS A 57 1.19 -9.04 -0.14
C LYS A 57 0.41 -7.76 0.10
N VAL A 58 1.01 -6.81 0.79
CA VAL A 58 0.52 -5.44 0.92
C VAL A 58 1.61 -4.51 0.42
N PHE A 59 1.31 -3.70 -0.58
CA PHE A 59 2.22 -2.70 -1.13
C PHE A 59 1.67 -1.30 -0.87
N ALA A 60 2.54 -0.38 -0.49
CA ALA A 60 2.15 1.00 -0.25
C ALA A 60 3.05 2.00 -0.96
N VAL A 61 2.45 3.10 -1.41
CA VAL A 61 3.16 4.36 -1.65
C VAL A 61 3.23 5.09 -0.32
N LEU A 62 4.42 5.49 0.05
CA LEU A 62 4.70 6.25 1.26
C LEU A 62 5.39 7.56 0.89
N LYS A 63 5.05 8.62 1.63
CA LYS A 63 5.72 9.90 1.55
C LYS A 63 6.76 10.00 2.66
N LYS A 64 7.96 10.45 2.33
CA LYS A 64 8.98 10.75 3.33
C LYS A 64 8.63 12.05 4.04
N GLY A 65 8.39 11.97 5.35
CA GLY A 65 8.21 13.14 6.18
C GLY A 65 9.53 13.93 6.30
N LYS A 66 9.43 15.26 6.36
CA LYS A 66 10.57 16.11 6.71
C LYS A 66 10.78 16.00 8.22
N ASN A 67 11.97 15.62 8.65
CA ASN A 67 12.35 15.70 10.06
C ASN A 67 12.43 17.17 10.48
N ASN A 68 11.34 17.71 11.03
CA ASN A 68 11.39 18.95 11.77
C ASN A 68 11.85 18.65 13.22
N TYR A 69 13.08 18.16 13.40
CA TYR A 69 13.74 18.25 14.69
C TYR A 69 14.24 19.68 14.85
N THR A 70 13.38 20.59 15.30
CA THR A 70 13.81 21.76 16.04
C THR A 70 14.23 21.24 17.42
N GLY A 71 15.52 21.28 17.68
CA GLY A 71 16.11 20.82 18.96
C GLY A 71 15.78 21.78 20.10
N GLU A 72 14.53 21.80 20.53
CA GLU A 72 14.07 22.49 21.75
C GLU A 72 13.08 21.57 22.46
N ASN A 73 13.60 20.70 23.30
CA ASN A 73 13.01 20.16 24.52
C ASN A 73 13.78 18.90 24.98
N CYS A 74 15.08 19.05 25.28
CA CYS A 74 15.74 18.17 26.24
C CYS A 74 15.55 18.81 27.62
N GLY A 75 14.45 18.45 28.30
CA GLY A 75 14.29 18.70 29.73
C GLY A 75 15.44 18.05 30.50
N GLU A 76 16.07 18.86 31.31
CA GLU A 76 17.18 18.55 32.21
C GLU A 76 16.85 17.36 33.12
N ASN A 77 17.65 16.30 33.05
CA ASN A 77 18.02 15.49 34.18
C ASN A 77 19.42 14.89 33.86
N ARG A 78 20.42 15.66 34.23
CA ARG A 78 21.80 15.19 34.26
C ARG A 78 22.01 14.38 35.53
N ASP A 79 22.28 13.12 35.38
CA ASP A 79 22.99 12.36 36.39
C ASP A 79 24.39 12.08 35.83
N ASP A 80 25.38 12.82 36.40
CA ASP A 80 26.78 12.76 36.02
C ASP A 80 27.38 11.41 36.47
N ARG A 81 27.54 10.47 35.53
CA ARG A 81 28.57 9.42 35.69
C ARG A 81 29.43 9.34 34.43
N LYS A 82 30.64 9.87 34.54
CA LYS A 82 31.75 9.68 33.61
C LYS A 82 31.94 8.20 33.30
N LEU A 83 31.94 7.86 32.01
CA LEU A 83 32.64 6.70 31.49
C LEU A 83 33.41 7.16 30.25
N ASP A 84 34.74 7.14 30.41
CA ASP A 84 35.71 7.42 29.36
C ASP A 84 35.71 6.34 28.28
N GLY A 85 35.77 6.79 27.03
CA GLY A 85 36.41 6.10 25.93
C GLY A 85 35.66 4.96 25.27
N LEU A 86 34.89 5.29 24.24
CA LEU A 86 34.77 4.52 23.01
C LEU A 86 34.17 5.48 21.95
N GLU A 87 35.00 5.92 21.02
CA GLU A 87 34.54 6.54 19.77
C GLU A 87 33.84 5.45 18.95
N GLY A 88 32.52 5.36 19.08
CA GLY A 88 31.65 4.59 18.22
C GLY A 88 30.96 5.56 17.30
N ASP A 89 31.10 5.37 16.00
CA ASP A 89 30.35 6.06 14.95
C ASP A 89 28.86 6.03 15.30
N ASN A 90 28.34 7.12 15.85
CA ASN A 90 26.91 7.35 16.04
C ASN A 90 26.29 7.58 14.66
N VAL A 91 26.00 6.50 13.94
CA VAL A 91 25.00 6.53 12.88
C VAL A 91 23.67 6.80 13.60
N LYS A 92 23.28 8.06 13.68
CA LYS A 92 21.92 8.44 14.07
C LYS A 92 21.02 7.82 13.02
N GLU A 93 20.30 6.75 13.38
CA GLU A 93 19.17 6.30 12.59
C GLU A 93 18.21 7.50 12.50
N GLU A 94 18.20 8.14 11.35
CA GLU A 94 17.26 9.20 11.02
C GLU A 94 15.88 8.56 11.05
N PHE A 95 15.09 8.82 12.08
CA PHE A 95 13.68 8.43 12.14
C PHE A 95 12.95 9.18 11.02
N ILE A 96 12.84 8.54 9.87
CA ILE A 96 12.05 9.04 8.74
C ILE A 96 10.59 8.74 9.09
N SER A 97 9.79 9.77 9.33
CA SER A 97 8.35 9.58 9.42
C SER A 97 7.83 9.18 8.04
N GLU A 98 7.06 8.11 8.00
CA GLU A 98 6.36 7.64 6.80
C GLU A 98 4.90 8.05 6.90
N GLU A 99 4.33 8.52 5.81
CA GLU A 99 2.92 8.88 5.68
C GLU A 99 2.30 8.04 4.56
N LEU A 100 1.19 7.37 4.85
CA LEU A 100 0.47 6.56 3.87
C LEU A 100 -0.11 7.44 2.76
N VAL A 101 0.07 7.03 1.52
CA VAL A 101 -0.43 7.72 0.33
C VAL A 101 -1.40 6.86 -0.48
N SER A 102 -1.01 5.62 -0.76
CA SER A 102 -1.84 4.67 -1.50
C SER A 102 -1.45 3.25 -1.13
N VAL A 103 -2.40 2.33 -1.18
CA VAL A 103 -2.18 0.92 -0.81
C VAL A 103 -2.83 -0.02 -1.82
N ILE A 104 -2.23 -1.19 -2.00
CA ILE A 104 -2.78 -2.32 -2.75
C ILE A 104 -2.56 -3.60 -1.94
N GLU A 105 -3.63 -4.35 -1.69
CA GLU A 105 -3.60 -5.68 -1.11
C GLU A 105 -3.73 -6.73 -2.20
N VAL A 106 -2.87 -7.75 -2.13
CA VAL A 106 -2.80 -8.81 -3.13
C VAL A 106 -2.93 -10.18 -2.47
N LEU A 107 -3.85 -10.98 -2.96
CA LEU A 107 -3.94 -12.41 -2.65
C LEU A 107 -3.38 -13.24 -3.80
N ARG A 108 -2.84 -14.42 -3.48
CA ARG A 108 -2.38 -15.39 -4.48
C ARG A 108 -3.32 -16.58 -4.53
N GLY A 109 -3.75 -16.96 -5.72
CA GLY A 109 -4.57 -18.14 -5.93
C GLY A 109 -3.80 -19.44 -5.66
N PHE A 110 -4.52 -20.51 -5.30
CA PHE A 110 -3.94 -21.83 -5.07
C PHE A 110 -3.35 -22.47 -6.33
N ASP A 111 -3.75 -22.00 -7.52
CA ASP A 111 -3.14 -22.40 -8.81
C ASP A 111 -1.72 -21.84 -9.00
N MET A 112 -1.27 -20.98 -8.07
CA MET A 112 0.03 -20.31 -8.06
C MET A 112 0.29 -19.42 -9.29
N LYS A 113 -0.66 -19.26 -10.18
CA LYS A 113 -0.58 -18.47 -11.43
C LYS A 113 -1.54 -17.32 -11.48
N THR A 114 -2.51 -17.28 -10.57
CA THR A 114 -3.49 -16.20 -10.44
C THR A 114 -3.21 -15.36 -9.20
N ALA A 115 -3.35 -14.05 -9.31
CA ALA A 115 -3.44 -13.12 -8.19
C ALA A 115 -4.78 -12.37 -8.21
N TYR A 116 -5.24 -11.95 -7.06
CA TYR A 116 -6.41 -11.11 -6.90
C TYR A 116 -6.03 -9.82 -6.16
N LEU A 117 -6.33 -8.67 -6.76
CA LEU A 117 -6.18 -7.38 -6.11
C LEU A 117 -7.44 -7.15 -5.27
N TYR A 118 -7.29 -7.28 -3.94
CA TYR A 118 -8.39 -7.19 -3.01
C TYR A 118 -8.86 -5.75 -2.81
N GLY A 119 -7.94 -4.83 -2.53
CA GLY A 119 -8.17 -3.41 -2.39
C GLY A 119 -7.15 -2.59 -3.19
N VAL A 120 -7.59 -1.47 -3.71
CA VAL A 120 -6.75 -0.42 -4.28
C VAL A 120 -7.31 0.91 -3.83
N SER A 121 -6.61 1.57 -2.92
CA SER A 121 -7.07 2.85 -2.37
C SER A 121 -5.98 3.90 -2.34
N THR A 122 -6.38 5.15 -2.27
CA THR A 122 -5.49 6.31 -2.15
C THR A 122 -6.10 7.28 -1.16
N VAL A 123 -5.29 7.76 -0.24
CA VAL A 123 -5.70 8.75 0.77
C VAL A 123 -6.18 10.02 0.03
N THR A 124 -7.29 10.58 0.50
CA THR A 124 -8.05 11.64 -0.22
C THR A 124 -7.19 12.83 -0.62
N GLU A 125 -6.23 13.24 0.23
CA GLU A 125 -5.31 14.36 -0.03
C GLU A 125 -4.36 14.09 -1.20
N TYR A 126 -4.17 12.82 -1.55
CA TYR A 126 -3.27 12.36 -2.63
C TYR A 126 -4.01 11.84 -3.86
N GLU A 127 -5.35 11.88 -3.86
CA GLU A 127 -6.12 11.44 -5.01
C GLU A 127 -5.83 12.27 -6.27
N ARG A 128 -6.04 11.65 -7.43
CA ARG A 128 -5.88 12.25 -8.77
C ARG A 128 -4.49 12.79 -9.08
N GLN A 129 -3.49 12.45 -8.27
CA GLN A 129 -2.07 12.80 -8.49
C GLN A 129 -1.29 11.65 -9.17
N GLY A 130 -1.94 10.53 -9.47
CA GLY A 130 -1.35 9.40 -10.20
C GLY A 130 -0.64 8.36 -9.33
N HIS A 131 -0.73 8.46 -8.01
CA HIS A 131 -0.09 7.52 -7.07
C HIS A 131 -0.61 6.09 -7.24
N ALA A 132 -1.95 5.89 -7.29
CA ALA A 132 -2.54 4.57 -7.54
C ALA A 132 -2.07 3.94 -8.86
N GLY A 133 -1.93 4.75 -9.92
CA GLY A 133 -1.44 4.26 -11.22
C GLY A 133 0.02 3.79 -11.17
N LYS A 134 0.88 4.52 -10.46
CA LYS A 134 2.29 4.13 -10.25
C LYS A 134 2.39 2.86 -9.40
N LEU A 135 1.63 2.79 -8.30
CA LEU A 135 1.59 1.62 -7.43
C LEU A 135 1.07 0.40 -8.18
N LEU A 136 -0.02 0.54 -8.94
CA LEU A 136 -0.56 -0.56 -9.74
C LEU A 136 0.45 -1.05 -10.77
N ALA A 137 1.11 -0.15 -11.51
CA ALA A 137 2.14 -0.53 -12.47
C ALA A 137 3.30 -1.29 -11.81
N TYR A 138 3.74 -0.84 -10.64
CA TYR A 138 4.75 -1.51 -9.84
C TYR A 138 4.30 -2.92 -9.44
N VAL A 139 3.10 -3.06 -8.85
CA VAL A 139 2.54 -4.34 -8.41
C VAL A 139 2.36 -5.31 -9.58
N MET A 140 1.85 -4.84 -10.72
CA MET A 140 1.73 -5.67 -11.93
C MET A 140 3.09 -6.21 -12.39
N ASN A 141 4.12 -5.35 -12.42
CA ASN A 141 5.47 -5.77 -12.78
C ASN A 141 6.05 -6.78 -11.76
N TYR A 142 5.82 -6.55 -10.46
CA TYR A 142 6.19 -7.50 -9.40
C TYR A 142 5.53 -8.86 -9.64
N LEU A 143 4.23 -8.90 -9.87
CA LEU A 143 3.48 -10.14 -10.09
C LEU A 143 3.97 -10.91 -11.32
N MET A 144 4.23 -10.20 -12.42
CA MET A 144 4.78 -10.83 -13.66
C MET A 144 6.16 -11.45 -13.39
N LYS A 145 7.04 -10.79 -12.63
CA LYS A 145 8.34 -11.34 -12.24
C LYS A 145 8.24 -12.57 -11.33
N HIS A 146 7.09 -12.79 -10.69
CA HIS A 146 6.82 -13.97 -9.84
C HIS A 146 5.91 -14.99 -10.51
N ASP A 147 5.94 -15.03 -11.86
CA ASP A 147 5.21 -16.00 -12.69
C ASP A 147 3.69 -15.99 -12.52
N ILE A 148 3.12 -14.87 -12.10
CA ILE A 148 1.67 -14.69 -12.10
C ILE A 148 1.25 -14.36 -13.53
N LEU A 149 0.39 -15.19 -14.10
CA LEU A 149 -0.06 -15.08 -15.49
C LEU A 149 -1.42 -14.40 -15.64
N LYS A 150 -2.19 -14.38 -14.55
CA LYS A 150 -3.53 -13.80 -14.51
C LYS A 150 -3.69 -12.95 -13.26
N VAL A 151 -4.22 -11.75 -13.40
CA VAL A 151 -4.58 -10.89 -12.27
C VAL A 151 -6.05 -10.52 -12.39
N GLU A 152 -6.79 -10.68 -11.32
CA GLU A 152 -8.21 -10.40 -11.24
C GLU A 152 -8.51 -9.39 -10.12
N LEU A 153 -9.60 -8.68 -10.27
CA LEU A 153 -10.18 -7.79 -9.26
C LEU A 153 -11.68 -7.64 -9.51
N THR A 154 -12.42 -7.20 -8.50
CA THR A 154 -13.78 -6.74 -8.70
C THR A 154 -13.88 -5.24 -8.46
N VAL A 155 -14.76 -4.58 -9.23
CA VAL A 155 -14.99 -3.13 -9.13
C VAL A 155 -16.48 -2.82 -9.24
N GLY A 156 -16.96 -1.83 -8.48
CA GLY A 156 -18.36 -1.36 -8.59
C GLY A 156 -18.68 -0.91 -10.01
N ILE A 157 -19.87 -1.26 -10.48
CA ILE A 157 -20.30 -0.92 -11.85
C ILE A 157 -20.29 0.58 -12.10
N ASP A 158 -20.54 1.40 -11.08
CA ASP A 158 -20.58 2.86 -11.13
C ASP A 158 -19.24 3.54 -10.85
N ASN A 159 -18.20 2.77 -10.49
CA ASN A 159 -16.87 3.33 -10.17
C ASN A 159 -16.07 3.56 -11.46
N GLU A 160 -16.41 4.61 -12.21
CA GLU A 160 -15.74 4.95 -13.47
C GLU A 160 -14.24 5.29 -13.28
N ALA A 161 -13.89 5.91 -12.17
CA ALA A 161 -12.49 6.28 -11.89
C ALA A 161 -11.61 5.03 -11.77
N ALA A 162 -12.03 4.05 -10.97
CA ALA A 162 -11.30 2.80 -10.80
C ALA A 162 -11.31 1.97 -12.10
N LYS A 163 -12.44 1.86 -12.79
CA LYS A 163 -12.51 1.16 -14.08
C LYS A 163 -11.54 1.74 -15.12
N ASN A 164 -11.43 3.06 -15.18
CA ASN A 164 -10.49 3.74 -16.08
C ASN A 164 -9.02 3.50 -15.67
N LEU A 165 -8.73 3.47 -14.36
CA LEU A 165 -7.39 3.12 -13.85
C LEU A 165 -7.00 1.72 -14.31
N TYR A 166 -7.87 0.72 -14.10
CA TYR A 166 -7.61 -0.67 -14.46
C TYR A 166 -7.53 -0.89 -15.98
N LYS A 167 -8.41 -0.26 -16.76
CA LYS A 167 -8.34 -0.32 -18.25
C LYS A 167 -7.00 0.22 -18.76
N LYS A 168 -6.50 1.33 -18.22
CA LYS A 168 -5.18 1.88 -18.57
C LYS A 168 -4.02 0.93 -18.22
N ALA A 169 -4.19 0.10 -17.19
CA ALA A 169 -3.24 -0.93 -16.80
C ALA A 169 -3.39 -2.24 -17.61
N GLY A 170 -4.31 -2.30 -18.58
CA GLY A 170 -4.51 -3.46 -19.46
C GLY A 170 -5.58 -4.45 -19.00
N PHE A 171 -6.33 -4.14 -17.95
CA PHE A 171 -7.45 -4.99 -17.53
C PHE A 171 -8.64 -4.81 -18.48
N VAL A 172 -9.34 -5.90 -18.70
CA VAL A 172 -10.62 -5.93 -19.43
C VAL A 172 -11.74 -6.40 -18.52
N ILE A 173 -12.99 -5.98 -18.80
CA ILE A 173 -14.16 -6.52 -18.11
C ILE A 173 -14.34 -7.96 -18.63
N ALA A 174 -14.24 -8.92 -17.73
CA ALA A 174 -14.42 -10.33 -18.04
C ALA A 174 -15.86 -10.79 -17.81
N GLU A 175 -16.51 -10.25 -16.76
CA GLU A 175 -17.84 -10.69 -16.35
C GLU A 175 -18.54 -9.59 -15.55
N LYS A 176 -19.89 -9.57 -15.60
CA LYS A 176 -20.73 -8.83 -14.66
C LYS A 176 -21.20 -9.80 -13.57
N LEU A 177 -20.89 -9.51 -12.33
CA LEU A 177 -21.29 -10.27 -11.16
C LEU A 177 -22.47 -9.57 -10.52
N GLU A 178 -23.65 -10.16 -10.65
CA GLU A 178 -24.89 -9.61 -10.08
C GLU A 178 -25.00 -9.99 -8.61
N ASN A 179 -25.31 -9.01 -7.75
CA ASN A 179 -25.46 -9.17 -6.30
C ASN A 179 -24.24 -9.81 -5.59
N GLU A 180 -23.01 -9.57 -6.09
CA GLU A 180 -21.77 -10.23 -5.62
C GLU A 180 -21.54 -10.03 -4.12
N TYR A 181 -21.87 -8.87 -3.58
CA TYR A 181 -21.72 -8.55 -2.16
C TYR A 181 -23.04 -8.26 -1.46
N GLY A 182 -24.16 -8.71 -2.02
CA GLY A 182 -25.48 -8.53 -1.48
C GLY A 182 -26.47 -7.96 -2.51
N GLU A 183 -27.75 -7.88 -2.15
CA GLU A 183 -28.80 -7.41 -3.05
C GLU A 183 -28.51 -6.02 -3.60
N ASN A 184 -28.58 -5.88 -4.93
CA ASN A 184 -28.27 -4.66 -5.70
C ASN A 184 -26.80 -4.18 -5.62
N ILE A 185 -25.87 -5.01 -5.17
CA ILE A 185 -24.44 -4.69 -5.17
C ILE A 185 -23.75 -5.43 -6.31
N ASP A 186 -23.97 -4.93 -7.53
CA ASP A 186 -23.35 -5.48 -8.74
C ASP A 186 -21.89 -5.05 -8.85
N ARG A 187 -21.05 -5.95 -9.37
CA ARG A 187 -19.63 -5.69 -9.63
C ARG A 187 -19.26 -6.10 -11.06
N TYR A 188 -18.18 -5.54 -11.57
CA TYR A 188 -17.47 -6.13 -12.70
C TYR A 188 -16.26 -6.92 -12.19
N LEU A 189 -16.14 -8.18 -12.63
CA LEU A 189 -14.86 -8.88 -12.61
C LEU A 189 -14.01 -8.31 -13.74
N MET A 190 -12.87 -7.75 -13.40
CA MET A 190 -11.89 -7.32 -14.40
C MET A 190 -10.66 -8.24 -14.34
N ARG A 191 -10.10 -8.51 -15.51
CA ARG A 191 -8.99 -9.46 -15.67
C ARG A 191 -7.88 -8.87 -16.53
N TYR A 192 -6.65 -9.11 -16.10
CA TYR A 192 -5.44 -8.96 -16.87
C TYR A 192 -4.86 -10.34 -17.15
N SER A 193 -4.44 -10.61 -18.39
CA SER A 193 -3.74 -11.84 -18.80
C SER A 193 -2.44 -11.47 -19.50
N ALA A 194 -1.36 -12.14 -19.14
CA ALA A 194 -0.01 -11.89 -19.67
C ALA A 194 0.26 -12.57 -21.03
N TYR A 195 -0.79 -12.78 -21.85
CA TYR A 195 -0.67 -13.46 -23.17
C TYR A 195 -1.00 -12.48 -24.30
#